data_412ded7f0e09a34ee87a54d52968d9eb
#
_entry.id   412ded7f0e09a34ee87a54d52968d9eb
#
_cell.length_a   1.000
_cell.length_b   1.000
_cell.length_c   1.000
_cell.angle_alpha   90.00
_cell.angle_beta   90.00
_cell.angle_gamma   90.00
#
_symmetry.space_group_name_H-M   'P 1'
#
loop_
_entity.id
_entity.type
_entity.pdbx_description
1 polymer ?
#
loop_
_entity_poly.entity_id
_entity_poly.type
_entity_poly.pdbx_seq_one_letter_code
_entity_poly.pdbx_strand_id
1 'polypeptide(L)'
;METITGYVDHIIYRNADNGYTVLVLVCEEEEITCVGIFSGISEGENIEVTGEYTAHPTYGKQFKAESYVEKEPTDELSIERYLGSGAIKGIGAALAARIVRRFKGDTFRIIEEEPERLAEVKGISERKAMEISDQVSEKRDLRQAMIF
;
A
#
# COMPACT_ATOMS: atom_id res chain seq x y z
N MET A 1 22.69 -6.15 7.44
CA MET A 1 21.44 -5.56 7.00
C MET A 1 20.25 -6.43 7.34
N GLU A 2 19.14 -5.80 7.65
CA GLU A 2 17.92 -6.52 7.96
C GLU A 2 16.83 -6.15 6.96
N THR A 3 15.85 -7.03 6.80
CA THR A 3 14.70 -6.80 5.94
C THR A 3 13.45 -6.93 6.78
N ILE A 4 12.57 -5.92 6.69
CA ILE A 4 11.29 -5.92 7.39
C ILE A 4 10.17 -5.74 6.38
N THR A 5 9.04 -6.39 6.62
CA THR A 5 7.88 -6.32 5.74
C THR A 5 6.67 -5.89 6.56
N GLY A 6 5.93 -4.92 6.05
CA GLY A 6 4.73 -4.42 6.71
C GLY A 6 3.95 -3.48 5.82
N TYR A 7 2.96 -2.82 6.40
CA TYR A 7 2.20 -1.81 5.67
C TYR A 7 2.51 -0.41 6.23
N VAL A 8 2.41 0.58 5.35
CA VAL A 8 2.61 1.98 5.73
C VAL A 8 1.39 2.48 6.48
N ASP A 9 1.52 2.68 7.79
CA ASP A 9 0.41 3.16 8.61
C ASP A 9 0.15 4.65 8.35
N HIS A 10 1.19 5.46 8.46
CA HIS A 10 1.08 6.88 8.09
C HIS A 10 2.46 7.44 7.75
N ILE A 11 2.45 8.56 7.02
CA ILE A 11 3.65 9.28 6.63
C ILE A 11 3.75 10.51 7.53
N ILE A 12 4.84 10.61 8.30
CA ILE A 12 5.08 11.72 9.22
C ILE A 12 5.59 12.94 8.46
N TYR A 13 6.51 12.72 7.51
CA TYR A 13 7.15 13.79 6.76
C TYR A 13 7.58 13.29 5.39
N ARG A 14 7.49 14.14 4.38
CA ARG A 14 7.98 13.85 3.04
C ARG A 14 8.54 15.12 2.42
N ASN A 15 9.77 15.03 1.92
CA ASN A 15 10.37 16.10 1.13
C ASN A 15 10.10 15.81 -0.35
N ALA A 16 9.31 16.66 -0.98
CA ALA A 16 8.90 16.47 -2.37
C ALA A 16 10.07 16.62 -3.36
N ASP A 17 11.12 17.34 -2.98
CA ASP A 17 12.26 17.60 -3.87
C ASP A 17 13.19 16.40 -4.03
N ASN A 18 13.46 15.69 -2.93
CA ASN A 18 14.41 14.57 -2.96
C ASN A 18 13.79 13.21 -2.61
N GLY A 19 12.52 13.18 -2.23
CA GLY A 19 11.83 11.95 -1.86
C GLY A 19 12.14 11.43 -0.48
N TYR A 20 12.93 12.16 0.33
CA TYR A 20 13.21 11.75 1.70
C TYR A 20 11.92 11.71 2.50
N THR A 21 11.66 10.58 3.12
CA THR A 21 10.40 10.32 3.80
C THR A 21 10.64 9.71 5.17
N VAL A 22 9.85 10.15 6.14
CA VAL A 22 9.77 9.52 7.47
C VAL A 22 8.36 8.95 7.58
N LEU A 23 8.26 7.64 7.75
CA LEU A 23 6.97 6.96 7.83
C LEU A 23 6.95 5.94 8.96
N VAL A 24 5.76 5.55 9.37
CA VAL A 24 5.56 4.47 10.35
C VAL A 24 5.10 3.24 9.59
N LEU A 25 5.89 2.18 9.71
CA LEU A 25 5.60 0.88 9.12
C LEU A 25 5.11 -0.06 10.23
N VAL A 26 4.00 -0.73 10.03
CA VAL A 26 3.49 -1.72 10.98
C VAL A 26 3.88 -3.11 10.51
N CYS A 27 4.74 -3.76 11.30
CA CYS A 27 5.24 -5.10 11.04
C CYS A 27 4.82 -5.99 12.19
N GLU A 28 3.95 -6.97 11.92
CA GLU A 28 3.50 -7.93 12.96
C GLU A 28 3.06 -7.26 14.27
N GLU A 29 2.19 -6.27 14.17
CA GLU A 29 1.67 -5.49 15.31
C GLU A 29 2.67 -4.53 15.96
N GLU A 30 3.87 -4.44 15.43
CA GLU A 30 4.91 -3.54 15.93
C GLU A 30 5.04 -2.33 15.01
N GLU A 31 5.03 -1.13 15.59
CA GLU A 31 5.23 0.10 14.83
C GLU A 31 6.72 0.43 14.74
N ILE A 32 7.22 0.59 13.53
CA ILE A 32 8.64 0.91 13.28
C ILE A 32 8.71 2.19 12.47
N THR A 33 9.45 3.17 12.97
CA THR A 33 9.71 4.40 12.23
C THR A 33 10.81 4.14 11.20
N CYS A 34 10.46 4.31 9.92
CA CYS A 34 11.40 4.13 8.81
C CYS A 34 11.76 5.48 8.20
N VAL A 35 13.03 5.66 7.89
CA VAL A 35 13.54 6.88 7.25
C VAL A 35 14.33 6.49 6.00
N GLY A 36 14.19 7.25 4.93
CA GLY A 36 14.90 6.99 3.69
C GLY A 36 14.23 7.65 2.49
N ILE A 37 14.66 7.25 1.31
CA ILE A 37 14.09 7.74 0.05
C ILE A 37 13.00 6.78 -0.38
N PHE A 38 11.75 7.24 -0.37
CA PHE A 38 10.58 6.45 -0.77
C PHE A 38 9.78 7.25 -1.80
N SER A 39 9.98 6.93 -3.06
CA SER A 39 9.28 7.61 -4.15
C SER A 39 7.92 6.97 -4.41
N GLY A 40 6.86 7.76 -4.29
CA GLY A 40 5.52 7.31 -4.67
C GLY A 40 4.84 6.36 -3.70
N ILE A 41 5.35 6.20 -2.49
CA ILE A 41 4.72 5.39 -1.45
C ILE A 41 3.51 6.12 -0.88
N SER A 42 2.40 5.42 -0.74
CA SER A 42 1.17 5.93 -0.14
C SER A 42 0.85 5.17 1.14
N GLU A 43 0.09 5.80 2.02
CA GLU A 43 -0.39 5.15 3.22
C GLU A 43 -1.24 3.91 2.86
N GLY A 44 -1.09 2.85 3.62
CA GLY A 44 -1.78 1.59 3.39
C GLY A 44 -1.08 0.61 2.45
N GLU A 45 -0.04 1.03 1.77
CA GLU A 45 0.71 0.13 0.88
C GLU A 45 1.58 -0.84 1.68
N ASN A 46 1.68 -2.08 1.18
CA ASN A 46 2.61 -3.07 1.74
C ASN A 46 3.96 -2.92 1.07
N ILE A 47 5.01 -2.87 1.90
CA ILE A 47 6.38 -2.76 1.40
C ILE A 47 7.30 -3.67 2.18
N GLU A 48 8.39 -4.07 1.51
CA GLU A 48 9.51 -4.79 2.12
C GLU A 48 10.69 -3.84 2.09
N VAL A 49 11.23 -3.53 3.25
CA VAL A 49 12.29 -2.54 3.40
C VAL A 49 13.57 -3.22 3.87
N THR A 50 14.67 -2.95 3.19
CA THR A 50 15.99 -3.45 3.56
C THR A 50 16.85 -2.30 4.05
N GLY A 51 17.50 -2.48 5.19
CA GLY A 51 18.35 -1.46 5.78
C GLY A 51 18.85 -1.86 7.16
N GLU A 52 19.08 -0.89 8.01
CA GLU A 52 19.61 -1.10 9.34
C GLU A 52 18.90 -0.26 10.38
N TYR A 53 18.82 -0.81 11.60
CA TYR A 53 18.33 -0.04 12.74
C TYR A 53 19.40 0.96 13.18
N THR A 54 18.96 2.16 13.46
CA THR A 54 19.83 3.23 14.00
C THR A 54 19.19 3.83 15.23
N ALA A 55 20.00 4.40 16.11
CA ALA A 55 19.50 5.12 17.28
C ALA A 55 19.60 6.62 17.01
N HIS A 56 18.46 7.32 17.07
CA HIS A 56 18.44 8.77 16.94
C HIS A 56 18.46 9.38 18.35
N PRO A 57 19.30 10.40 18.61
CA PRO A 57 19.41 10.98 19.96
C PRO A 57 18.09 11.52 20.52
N THR A 58 17.22 12.03 19.65
CA THR A 58 15.95 12.64 20.05
C THR A 58 14.76 11.69 19.89
N TYR A 59 14.72 10.90 18.82
CA TYR A 59 13.55 10.09 18.45
C TYR A 59 13.69 8.60 18.75
N GLY A 60 14.84 8.17 19.25
CA GLY A 60 15.07 6.80 19.61
C GLY A 60 15.38 5.89 18.41
N LYS A 61 14.95 4.64 18.48
CA LYS A 61 15.27 3.64 17.46
C LYS A 61 14.50 3.90 16.17
N GLN A 62 15.22 3.95 15.06
CA GLN A 62 14.65 4.11 13.71
C GLN A 62 15.23 3.06 12.77
N PHE A 63 14.51 2.73 11.73
CA PHE A 63 15.00 1.85 10.67
C PHE A 63 15.41 2.72 9.48
N LYS A 64 16.70 2.72 9.18
CA LYS A 64 17.23 3.48 8.05
C LYS A 64 17.15 2.62 6.80
N ALA A 65 16.23 2.96 5.91
CA ALA A 65 16.01 2.22 4.68
C ALA A 65 17.07 2.51 3.65
N GLU A 66 17.66 1.46 3.08
CA GLU A 66 18.59 1.59 1.95
C GLU A 66 17.89 1.25 0.65
N SER A 67 16.92 0.33 0.69
CA SER A 67 16.10 -0.03 -0.45
C SER A 67 14.74 -0.51 0.01
N TYR A 68 13.79 -0.52 -0.91
CA TYR A 68 12.45 -1.04 -0.62
C TYR A 68 11.85 -1.65 -1.89
N VAL A 69 10.89 -2.55 -1.69
CA VAL A 69 10.11 -3.16 -2.76
C VAL A 69 8.64 -3.09 -2.36
N GLU A 70 7.80 -2.63 -3.27
CA GLU A 70 6.36 -2.64 -3.04
C GLU A 70 5.85 -4.07 -3.19
N LYS A 71 5.02 -4.49 -2.24
CA LYS A 71 4.42 -5.82 -2.22
C LYS A 71 2.91 -5.72 -2.37
N GLU A 72 2.33 -6.62 -3.15
CA GLU A 72 0.88 -6.74 -3.22
C GLU A 72 0.37 -7.31 -1.90
N PRO A 73 -0.69 -6.71 -1.30
CA PRO A 73 -1.28 -7.27 -0.09
C PRO A 73 -1.82 -8.67 -0.36
N THR A 74 -1.55 -9.62 0.52
CA THR A 74 -1.97 -11.01 0.35
C THR A 74 -3.08 -11.43 1.31
N ASP A 75 -3.21 -10.77 2.46
CA ASP A 75 -4.29 -11.08 3.39
C ASP A 75 -5.44 -10.08 3.26
N GLU A 76 -6.62 -10.51 3.70
CA GLU A 76 -7.85 -9.72 3.54
C GLU A 76 -7.78 -8.35 4.21
N LEU A 77 -7.22 -8.27 5.40
CA LEU A 77 -7.11 -7.02 6.13
C LEU A 77 -6.18 -6.01 5.42
N SER A 78 -5.05 -6.50 4.91
CA SER A 78 -4.12 -5.66 4.16
C SER A 78 -4.72 -5.17 2.84
N ILE A 79 -5.47 -6.03 2.15
CA ILE A 79 -6.19 -5.67 0.92
C ILE A 79 -7.20 -4.56 1.21
N GLU A 80 -7.98 -4.73 2.28
CA GLU A 80 -8.97 -3.74 2.69
C GLU A 80 -8.33 -2.38 3.00
N ARG A 81 -7.24 -2.37 3.74
CA ARG A 81 -6.50 -1.14 4.07
C ARG A 81 -5.96 -0.46 2.84
N TYR A 82 -5.38 -1.23 1.93
CA TYR A 82 -4.85 -0.69 0.67
C TYR A 82 -5.94 -0.02 -0.14
N LEU A 83 -7.06 -0.69 -0.35
CA LEU A 83 -8.17 -0.16 -1.13
C LEU A 83 -8.80 1.08 -0.46
N GLY A 84 -8.86 1.09 0.87
CA GLY A 84 -9.48 2.18 1.63
C GLY A 84 -8.55 3.35 1.95
N SER A 85 -7.28 3.27 1.57
CA SER A 85 -6.26 4.27 1.94
C SER A 85 -6.32 5.58 1.14
N GLY A 86 -7.09 5.61 0.05
CA GLY A 86 -7.08 6.72 -0.90
C GLY A 86 -6.16 6.47 -2.09
N ALA A 87 -5.46 5.34 -2.12
CA ALA A 87 -4.61 4.96 -3.26
C ALA A 87 -5.45 4.78 -4.53
N ILE A 88 -6.68 4.32 -4.38
CA ILE A 88 -7.62 4.14 -5.49
C ILE A 88 -8.75 5.17 -5.32
N LYS A 89 -8.90 6.06 -6.28
CA LYS A 89 -9.95 7.09 -6.26
C LYS A 89 -11.33 6.43 -6.37
N GLY A 90 -12.25 6.91 -5.56
CA GLY A 90 -13.62 6.41 -5.57
C GLY A 90 -13.87 5.27 -4.58
N ILE A 91 -12.84 4.77 -3.90
CA ILE A 91 -12.98 3.76 -2.87
C ILE A 91 -12.61 4.37 -1.52
N GLY A 92 -13.59 4.46 -0.62
CA GLY A 92 -13.34 4.80 0.78
C GLY A 92 -13.30 3.54 1.64
N ALA A 93 -13.09 3.70 2.93
CA ALA A 93 -12.98 2.59 3.86
C ALA A 93 -14.22 1.67 3.86
N ALA A 94 -15.42 2.25 3.79
CA ALA A 94 -16.66 1.47 3.79
C ALA A 94 -16.81 0.61 2.53
N LEU A 95 -16.47 1.17 1.37
CA LEU A 95 -16.56 0.45 0.11
C LEU A 95 -15.48 -0.63 0.01
N ALA A 96 -14.26 -0.32 0.50
CA ALA A 96 -13.18 -1.29 0.57
C ALA A 96 -13.59 -2.52 1.38
N ALA A 97 -14.24 -2.31 2.54
CA ALA A 97 -14.72 -3.40 3.38
C ALA A 97 -15.76 -4.26 2.65
N ARG A 98 -16.65 -3.64 1.89
CA ARG A 98 -17.67 -4.38 1.11
C ARG A 98 -17.04 -5.22 0.00
N ILE A 99 -16.07 -4.67 -0.70
CA ILE A 99 -15.37 -5.37 -1.78
C ILE A 99 -14.65 -6.60 -1.24
N VAL A 100 -13.87 -6.42 -0.18
CA VAL A 100 -13.08 -7.51 0.42
C VAL A 100 -13.99 -8.57 1.05
N ARG A 101 -15.09 -8.16 1.65
CA ARG A 101 -16.07 -9.11 2.21
C ARG A 101 -16.67 -10.00 1.12
N ARG A 102 -16.87 -9.44 -0.08
CA ARG A 102 -17.45 -10.18 -1.22
C ARG A 102 -16.45 -11.11 -1.87
N PHE A 103 -15.23 -10.64 -2.12
CA PHE A 103 -14.23 -11.36 -2.92
C PHE A 103 -13.06 -11.92 -2.11
N LYS A 104 -12.91 -11.51 -0.88
CA LYS A 104 -11.87 -12.00 0.04
C LYS A 104 -10.47 -11.96 -0.56
N GLY A 105 -9.72 -13.05 -0.46
CA GLY A 105 -8.37 -13.12 -0.99
C GLY A 105 -8.28 -13.02 -2.52
N ASP A 106 -9.40 -13.18 -3.22
CA ASP A 106 -9.45 -13.07 -4.69
C ASP A 106 -9.67 -11.63 -5.17
N THR A 107 -9.76 -10.66 -4.26
CA THR A 107 -10.11 -9.28 -4.60
C THR A 107 -9.28 -8.71 -5.75
N PHE A 108 -7.95 -8.79 -5.69
CA PHE A 108 -7.10 -8.25 -6.76
C PHE A 108 -7.25 -9.02 -8.07
N ARG A 109 -7.37 -10.33 -8.00
CA ARG A 109 -7.60 -11.14 -9.19
C ARG A 109 -8.91 -10.74 -9.88
N ILE A 110 -9.97 -10.55 -9.11
CA ILE A 110 -11.27 -10.11 -9.63
C ILE A 110 -11.16 -8.72 -10.28
N ILE A 111 -10.48 -7.79 -9.61
CA ILE A 111 -10.31 -6.43 -10.14
C ILE A 111 -9.56 -6.45 -11.48
N GLU A 112 -8.55 -7.29 -11.61
CA GLU A 112 -7.72 -7.36 -12.81
C GLU A 112 -8.31 -8.21 -13.92
N GLU A 113 -8.86 -9.38 -13.58
CA GLU A 113 -9.32 -10.36 -14.57
C GLU A 113 -10.82 -10.35 -14.84
N GLU A 114 -11.61 -9.99 -13.83
CA GLU A 114 -13.07 -10.00 -13.92
C GLU A 114 -13.67 -8.71 -13.35
N PRO A 115 -13.23 -7.52 -13.82
CA PRO A 115 -13.64 -6.26 -13.21
C PRO A 115 -15.16 -6.01 -13.24
N GLU A 116 -15.87 -6.59 -14.20
CA GLU A 116 -17.32 -6.49 -14.28
C GLU A 116 -18.03 -7.05 -13.03
N ARG A 117 -17.39 -7.98 -12.33
CA ARG A 117 -17.94 -8.54 -11.10
C ARG A 117 -17.95 -7.55 -9.93
N LEU A 118 -17.15 -6.50 -10.02
CA LEU A 118 -17.18 -5.44 -8.99
C LEU A 118 -18.55 -4.77 -8.92
N ALA A 119 -19.29 -4.74 -10.02
CA ALA A 119 -20.64 -4.18 -10.05
C ALA A 119 -21.65 -4.98 -9.22
N GLU A 120 -21.30 -6.19 -8.79
CA GLU A 120 -22.11 -6.97 -7.85
C GLU A 120 -22.08 -6.38 -6.44
N VAL A 121 -21.10 -5.53 -6.16
CA VAL A 121 -20.96 -4.87 -4.86
C VAL A 121 -21.85 -3.62 -4.84
N LYS A 122 -22.66 -3.48 -3.78
CA LYS A 122 -23.52 -2.30 -3.62
C LYS A 122 -22.67 -1.03 -3.58
N GLY A 123 -23.01 -0.08 -4.43
CA GLY A 123 -22.28 1.18 -4.54
C GLY A 123 -21.30 1.26 -5.70
N ILE A 124 -21.15 0.17 -6.46
CA ILE A 124 -20.26 0.13 -7.63
C ILE A 124 -21.09 -0.10 -8.89
N SER A 125 -21.06 0.89 -9.80
CA SER A 125 -21.64 0.75 -11.14
C SER A 125 -20.65 0.06 -12.06
N GLU A 126 -21.08 -0.37 -13.23
CA GLU A 126 -20.20 -0.96 -14.24
C GLU A 126 -19.08 0.00 -14.63
N ARG A 127 -19.41 1.27 -14.79
CA ARG A 127 -18.43 2.31 -15.11
C ARG A 127 -17.38 2.45 -14.00
N LYS A 128 -17.84 2.51 -12.76
CA LYS A 128 -16.94 2.62 -11.61
C LYS A 128 -16.05 1.38 -11.48
N ALA A 129 -16.59 0.20 -11.76
CA ALA A 129 -15.82 -1.05 -11.77
C ALA A 129 -14.64 -0.97 -12.74
N MET A 130 -14.86 -0.44 -13.94
CA MET A 130 -13.80 -0.29 -14.93
C MET A 130 -12.79 0.77 -14.52
N GLU A 131 -13.22 1.86 -13.91
CA GLU A 131 -12.31 2.89 -13.39
C GLU A 131 -11.41 2.35 -12.29
N ILE A 132 -11.94 1.51 -11.41
CA ILE A 132 -11.16 0.87 -10.35
C ILE A 132 -10.13 -0.09 -10.97
N SER A 133 -10.55 -0.91 -11.92
CA SER A 133 -9.66 -1.83 -12.61
C SER A 133 -8.51 -1.13 -13.31
N ASP A 134 -8.80 -0.02 -14.00
CA ASP A 134 -7.79 0.77 -14.71
C ASP A 134 -6.77 1.34 -13.75
N GLN A 135 -7.20 1.87 -12.59
CA GLN A 135 -6.28 2.41 -11.59
C GLN A 135 -5.36 1.35 -10.99
N VAL A 136 -5.90 0.17 -10.68
CA VAL A 136 -5.10 -0.92 -10.11
C VAL A 136 -4.08 -1.42 -11.13
N SER A 137 -4.48 -1.57 -12.39
CA SER A 137 -3.58 -1.99 -13.47
C SER A 137 -2.46 -0.98 -13.68
N GLU A 138 -2.79 0.31 -13.68
CA GLU A 138 -1.80 1.38 -13.84
C GLU A 138 -0.75 1.36 -12.72
N LYS A 139 -1.18 1.19 -11.47
CA LYS A 139 -0.26 1.10 -10.33
C LYS A 139 0.64 -0.13 -10.41
N ARG A 140 0.11 -1.24 -10.88
CA ARG A 140 0.88 -2.47 -11.06
C ARG A 140 1.95 -2.30 -12.14
N ASP A 141 1.61 -1.65 -13.25
CA ASP A 141 2.56 -1.37 -14.34
C ASP A 141 3.69 -0.46 -13.85
N LEU A 142 3.37 0.56 -13.07
CA LEU A 142 4.38 1.43 -12.47
C LEU A 142 5.32 0.66 -11.54
N ARG A 143 4.79 -0.27 -10.73
CA ARG A 143 5.62 -1.11 -9.87
C ARG A 143 6.59 -1.97 -10.67
N GLN A 144 6.12 -2.59 -11.74
CA GLN A 144 6.96 -3.42 -12.60
C GLN A 144 8.06 -2.60 -13.27
N ALA A 145 7.73 -1.37 -13.69
CA ALA A 145 8.72 -0.47 -14.29
C ALA A 145 9.81 -0.06 -13.30
N MET A 146 9.51 0.01 -12.02
CA MET A 146 10.46 0.40 -10.98
C MET A 146 11.39 -0.74 -10.54
N ILE A 147 11.08 -1.98 -10.89
CA ILE A 147 11.88 -3.15 -10.53
C ILE A 147 13.08 -3.34 -11.46
N PHE A 148 13.08 -2.70 -12.60
CA PHE A 148 14.20 -2.78 -13.57
C PHE A 148 15.29 -1.78 -13.27
#